data_ff75e428896450a60608f634261ceb30
#
_entry.id   ff75e428896450a60608f634261ceb30
#
_cell.length_a   1.000
_cell.length_b   1.000
_cell.length_c   1.000
_cell.angle_alpha   90.00
_cell.angle_beta   90.00
_cell.angle_gamma   90.00
#
_symmetry.space_group_name_H-M   'P 1'
#
loop_
_entity.id
_entity.type
_entity.pdbx_description
1 polymer ?
#
loop_
_entity_poly.entity_id
_entity_poly.type
_entity_poly.pdbx_seq_one_letter_code
_entity_poly.pdbx_strand_id
1 'polypeptide(L)'
;MKKIAVLSQNTIDKIAAGEVVERPASVVKELVENAIDAGATAITVEIKEGGISFIRVTDNGGGIPKEQVPLAFLRHATSKITQAEDLLQITSLGFRGEALSSISAVSQMEVITKAPEDFMGVRYVIEGGQEKVLEDVGAPNGTTMLVRNLFFNTPARKKFLKTAMTEAGYVSSYMEQLALSHHNISFKYMVNGQLRLHTSGNANLKDVIYGIYGRDITRELLPVQYEVSGLSVSGFIGKPSIARGNRNFENYYINGRYVKSKLLMKAIEEAYKPYMMQHKYPFVCLQYDIHGEDVDVNVHPTKMEVRFQNQSAIYNATYDLITDALAGKEIIPEVSLTPKPAVGEKQAQIKEEKTPVPEPFEKNRIAEEKPVYAPVGLRPASAEPKTESKAEPINVNEPIKPREPEIQAKPEEQKKEAFPKEKQAVEKAEQLELFDNRLLSKEARIHHRIIGQLFDTYWLVEYDNKFYIIDQHAAHEKVLYERFLKEFAKKEILSQMISPPSLISLNLQESNLLKANLEIFREFGFEISEFGGKEYSIHAVPANIYGVSVQELFIQILDSLEQEHVSKTPDILAERIATAACKAAVKGNNRLSVKEADALIDELLNLENPYNCPHGRPTIISMTKYELEKKFKRIV
;
A
#
# COMPACT_ATOMS: atom_id res chain seq x y z
N MET A 1 -32.18 -19.37 34.26
CA MET A 1 -31.38 -18.15 34.01
C MET A 1 -29.97 -18.34 34.56
N LYS A 2 -28.93 -18.02 33.80
CA LYS A 2 -27.56 -17.98 34.36
C LYS A 2 -27.47 -16.80 35.33
N LYS A 3 -26.92 -17.04 36.54
CA LYS A 3 -26.73 -15.99 37.56
C LYS A 3 -25.59 -15.06 37.13
N ILE A 4 -25.76 -13.76 37.37
CA ILE A 4 -24.68 -12.76 37.23
C ILE A 4 -23.63 -13.06 38.30
N ALA A 5 -22.37 -13.19 37.89
CA ALA A 5 -21.24 -13.44 38.79
C ALA A 5 -20.06 -12.55 38.39
N VAL A 6 -19.24 -12.17 39.37
CA VAL A 6 -17.98 -11.47 39.12
C VAL A 6 -16.99 -12.46 38.51
N LEU A 7 -16.36 -12.07 37.40
CA LEU A 7 -15.33 -12.87 36.71
C LEU A 7 -14.03 -12.90 37.53
N SER A 8 -13.24 -13.96 37.35
CA SER A 8 -11.89 -14.00 37.92
C SER A 8 -11.01 -12.89 37.30
N GLN A 9 -10.07 -12.35 38.06
CA GLN A 9 -9.17 -11.29 37.62
C GLN A 9 -8.47 -11.66 36.30
N ASN A 10 -7.96 -12.89 36.15
CA ASN A 10 -7.34 -13.39 34.92
C ASN A 10 -8.30 -13.34 33.70
N THR A 11 -9.59 -13.60 33.92
CA THR A 11 -10.60 -13.49 32.85
C THR A 11 -10.86 -12.03 32.47
N ILE A 12 -10.95 -11.16 33.46
CA ILE A 12 -11.11 -9.72 33.29
C ILE A 12 -9.93 -9.16 32.50
N ASP A 13 -8.71 -9.55 32.86
CA ASP A 13 -7.47 -9.11 32.19
C ASP A 13 -7.41 -9.55 30.73
N LYS A 14 -7.82 -10.79 30.43
CA LYS A 14 -7.90 -11.29 29.04
C LYS A 14 -8.98 -10.60 28.21
N ILE A 15 -10.11 -10.21 28.80
CA ILE A 15 -11.18 -9.48 28.11
C ILE A 15 -10.67 -8.08 27.77
N ALA A 16 -10.15 -7.34 28.76
CA ALA A 16 -9.65 -5.99 28.56
C ALA A 16 -8.41 -5.94 27.64
N ALA A 17 -7.52 -6.93 27.72
CA ALA A 17 -6.43 -7.06 26.75
C ALA A 17 -6.95 -7.14 25.30
N GLY A 18 -8.22 -7.50 25.08
CA GLY A 18 -8.85 -7.54 23.77
C GLY A 18 -9.17 -6.20 23.16
N GLU A 19 -9.36 -5.21 24.00
CA GLU A 19 -9.65 -3.84 23.55
C GLU A 19 -8.37 -3.08 23.17
N VAL A 20 -7.23 -3.50 23.75
CA VAL A 20 -5.92 -2.85 23.53
C VAL A 20 -5.07 -3.61 22.52
N VAL A 21 -5.05 -4.94 22.59
CA VAL A 21 -4.18 -5.82 21.80
C VAL A 21 -5.03 -6.67 20.85
N GLU A 22 -5.26 -6.16 19.66
CA GLU A 22 -5.98 -6.88 18.59
C GLU A 22 -5.05 -7.75 17.73
N ARG A 23 -3.83 -7.28 17.47
CA ARG A 23 -2.85 -7.88 16.57
C ARG A 23 -1.41 -7.53 16.93
N PRO A 24 -0.40 -8.17 16.29
CA PRO A 24 1.01 -7.86 16.53
C PRO A 24 1.37 -6.39 16.33
N ALA A 25 0.80 -5.72 15.33
CA ALA A 25 1.04 -4.31 15.07
C ALA A 25 0.60 -3.42 16.25
N SER A 26 -0.47 -3.78 16.98
CA SER A 26 -0.89 -3.05 18.19
C SER A 26 0.16 -3.16 19.30
N VAL A 27 0.77 -4.34 19.46
CA VAL A 27 1.87 -4.55 20.44
C VAL A 27 3.08 -3.70 20.09
N VAL A 28 3.53 -3.77 18.83
CA VAL A 28 4.69 -2.96 18.36
C VAL A 28 4.41 -1.49 18.54
N LYS A 29 3.18 -1.04 18.23
CA LYS A 29 2.74 0.33 18.42
C LYS A 29 2.98 0.80 19.85
N GLU A 30 2.37 0.13 20.82
CA GLU A 30 2.45 0.53 22.21
C GLU A 30 3.88 0.50 22.77
N LEU A 31 4.68 -0.52 22.36
CA LEU A 31 6.06 -0.63 22.84
C LEU A 31 6.97 0.46 22.25
N VAL A 32 6.82 0.79 20.97
CA VAL A 32 7.61 1.83 20.31
C VAL A 32 7.18 3.22 20.78
N GLU A 33 5.89 3.48 20.95
CA GLU A 33 5.40 4.74 21.53
C GLU A 33 5.93 4.94 22.97
N ASN A 34 6.02 3.88 23.77
CA ASN A 34 6.65 3.96 25.10
C ASN A 34 8.16 4.27 25.01
N ALA A 35 8.87 3.71 24.05
CA ALA A 35 10.28 4.02 23.84
C ALA A 35 10.50 5.49 23.43
N ILE A 36 9.63 6.02 22.55
CA ILE A 36 9.65 7.45 22.15
C ILE A 36 9.37 8.34 23.37
N ASP A 37 8.33 8.02 24.14
CA ASP A 37 7.97 8.77 25.36
C ASP A 37 9.08 8.69 26.44
N ALA A 38 9.91 7.64 26.43
CA ALA A 38 11.08 7.52 27.31
C ALA A 38 12.30 8.32 26.79
N GLY A 39 12.15 9.11 25.73
CA GLY A 39 13.20 9.96 25.16
C GLY A 39 14.26 9.19 24.37
N ALA A 40 13.92 8.03 23.83
CA ALA A 40 14.85 7.25 23.03
C ALA A 40 15.25 8.00 21.74
N THR A 41 16.52 7.96 21.40
CA THR A 41 17.07 8.47 20.14
C THR A 41 17.37 7.37 19.12
N ALA A 42 17.36 6.11 19.57
CA ALA A 42 17.54 4.93 18.71
C ALA A 42 16.63 3.81 19.18
N ILE A 43 15.85 3.26 18.25
CA ILE A 43 14.87 2.20 18.51
C ILE A 43 15.07 1.07 17.49
N THR A 44 15.28 -0.15 17.98
CA THR A 44 15.39 -1.35 17.15
C THR A 44 14.18 -2.24 17.37
N VAL A 45 13.49 -2.60 16.29
CA VAL A 45 12.34 -3.50 16.30
C VAL A 45 12.65 -4.74 15.47
N GLU A 46 12.47 -5.93 16.04
CA GLU A 46 12.60 -7.21 15.34
C GLU A 46 11.33 -8.04 15.54
N ILE A 47 10.80 -8.57 14.45
CA ILE A 47 9.66 -9.50 14.48
C ILE A 47 9.98 -10.79 13.74
N LYS A 48 9.36 -11.90 14.20
CA LYS A 48 9.36 -13.19 13.49
C LYS A 48 7.94 -13.67 13.31
N GLU A 49 7.67 -14.35 12.19
CA GLU A 49 6.32 -14.84 11.85
C GLU A 49 5.23 -13.78 11.98
N GLY A 50 5.49 -12.58 11.43
CA GLY A 50 4.55 -11.47 11.50
C GLY A 50 4.35 -10.87 12.91
N GLY A 51 5.24 -11.17 13.87
CA GLY A 51 5.12 -10.75 15.26
C GLY A 51 4.29 -11.69 16.13
N ILE A 52 3.84 -12.82 15.61
CA ILE A 52 3.03 -13.81 16.34
C ILE A 52 3.91 -14.62 17.30
N SER A 53 5.05 -15.11 16.81
CA SER A 53 5.98 -15.89 17.62
C SER A 53 6.96 -15.05 18.41
N PHE A 54 7.36 -13.90 17.87
CA PHE A 54 8.40 -13.07 18.48
C PHE A 54 8.31 -11.61 18.06
N ILE A 55 8.37 -10.71 19.05
CA ILE A 55 8.56 -9.27 18.90
C ILE A 55 9.66 -8.86 19.89
N ARG A 56 10.64 -8.09 19.43
CA ARG A 56 11.63 -7.45 20.28
C ARG A 56 11.67 -5.95 19.94
N VAL A 57 11.56 -5.12 20.97
CA VAL A 57 11.75 -3.68 20.88
C VAL A 57 12.86 -3.32 21.84
N THR A 58 13.93 -2.71 21.33
CA THR A 58 15.07 -2.25 22.11
C THR A 58 15.26 -0.76 21.88
N ASP A 59 15.35 0.00 22.92
CA ASP A 59 15.57 1.44 22.93
C ASP A 59 16.77 1.83 23.81
N ASN A 60 17.25 3.05 23.64
CA ASN A 60 18.29 3.69 24.45
C ASN A 60 17.72 4.84 25.30
N GLY A 61 16.44 4.79 25.65
CA GLY A 61 15.77 5.82 26.46
C GLY A 61 16.13 5.77 27.94
N GLY A 62 15.31 6.42 28.76
CA GLY A 62 15.54 6.59 30.20
C GLY A 62 15.52 5.31 31.04
N GLY A 63 15.12 4.15 30.47
CA GLY A 63 15.00 2.91 31.24
C GLY A 63 13.87 2.96 32.27
N ILE A 64 13.76 1.90 33.10
CA ILE A 64 12.78 1.77 34.17
C ILE A 64 13.55 1.36 35.44
N PRO A 65 13.48 2.14 36.54
CA PRO A 65 14.08 1.78 37.82
C PRO A 65 13.51 0.45 38.36
N LYS A 66 14.36 -0.35 39.04
CA LYS A 66 14.04 -1.71 39.49
C LYS A 66 12.72 -1.79 40.25
N GLU A 67 12.48 -0.86 41.18
CA GLU A 67 11.28 -0.82 42.04
C GLU A 67 10.01 -0.53 41.24
N GLN A 68 10.15 0.12 40.07
CA GLN A 68 9.03 0.50 39.21
C GLN A 68 8.69 -0.56 38.16
N VAL A 69 9.60 -1.51 37.89
CA VAL A 69 9.36 -2.53 36.85
C VAL A 69 8.09 -3.34 37.11
N PRO A 70 7.84 -3.93 38.31
CA PRO A 70 6.59 -4.65 38.56
C PRO A 70 5.35 -3.75 38.49
N LEU A 71 5.49 -2.47 38.92
CA LEU A 71 4.39 -1.51 38.90
C LEU A 71 3.95 -1.16 37.48
N ALA A 72 4.89 -1.12 36.52
CA ALA A 72 4.59 -0.83 35.11
C ALA A 72 3.67 -1.86 34.45
N PHE A 73 3.54 -3.06 35.04
CA PHE A 73 2.64 -4.13 34.57
C PHE A 73 1.30 -4.16 35.32
N LEU A 74 1.07 -3.28 36.28
CA LEU A 74 -0.23 -3.11 36.89
C LEU A 74 -1.15 -2.29 36.00
N ARG A 75 -2.45 -2.54 36.11
CA ARG A 75 -3.46 -1.74 35.42
C ARG A 75 -3.55 -0.34 36.02
N HIS A 76 -3.76 0.64 35.13
CA HIS A 76 -3.89 2.04 35.52
C HIS A 76 -2.63 2.62 36.19
N ALA A 77 -1.47 1.96 36.00
CA ALA A 77 -0.20 2.45 36.47
C ALA A 77 0.50 3.22 35.30
N THR A 78 0.69 4.51 35.52
CA THR A 78 1.33 5.40 34.51
C THR A 78 2.15 6.47 35.22
N SER A 79 3.28 6.84 34.61
CA SER A 79 4.10 7.98 35.03
C SER A 79 3.77 9.27 34.26
N LYS A 80 2.81 9.23 33.34
CA LYS A 80 2.59 10.27 32.33
C LYS A 80 1.47 11.25 32.68
N ILE A 81 0.53 10.84 33.54
CA ILE A 81 -0.57 11.66 34.05
C ILE A 81 -0.73 11.40 35.56
N THR A 82 -1.05 12.43 36.29
CA THR A 82 -1.32 12.34 37.74
C THR A 82 -2.71 12.84 38.12
N GLN A 83 -3.26 13.77 37.36
CA GLN A 83 -4.55 14.38 37.59
C GLN A 83 -5.43 14.34 36.32
N ALA A 84 -6.74 14.52 36.49
CA ALA A 84 -7.67 14.51 35.34
C ALA A 84 -7.45 15.67 34.37
N GLU A 85 -6.95 16.78 34.88
CA GLU A 85 -6.61 17.98 34.09
C GLU A 85 -5.48 17.74 33.11
N ASP A 86 -4.55 16.84 33.43
CA ASP A 86 -3.44 16.44 32.53
C ASP A 86 -3.96 15.84 31.23
N LEU A 87 -5.20 15.31 31.22
CA LEU A 87 -5.84 14.77 30.02
C LEU A 87 -6.11 15.82 28.93
N LEU A 88 -6.15 17.10 29.31
CA LEU A 88 -6.37 18.20 28.37
C LEU A 88 -5.07 18.65 27.65
N GLN A 89 -3.90 18.31 28.24
CA GLN A 89 -2.59 18.74 27.73
C GLN A 89 -1.66 17.55 27.44
N ILE A 90 -2.21 16.44 26.91
CA ILE A 90 -1.43 15.23 26.64
C ILE A 90 -0.41 15.47 25.54
N THR A 91 0.86 15.56 25.93
CA THR A 91 2.01 15.62 25.00
C THR A 91 2.60 14.24 24.70
N SER A 92 2.42 13.25 25.61
CA SER A 92 2.92 11.89 25.45
C SER A 92 2.07 11.07 24.47
N LEU A 93 2.67 10.14 23.72
CA LEU A 93 1.97 9.25 22.78
C LEU A 93 1.07 8.24 23.52
N GLY A 94 1.49 7.72 24.68
CA GLY A 94 0.71 6.83 25.56
C GLY A 94 0.40 7.49 26.91
N PHE A 95 -0.78 7.22 27.51
CA PHE A 95 -1.15 7.78 28.83
C PHE A 95 -2.03 6.88 29.71
N ARG A 96 -2.67 5.83 29.14
CA ARG A 96 -3.71 5.05 29.85
C ARG A 96 -3.18 4.09 30.91
N GLY A 97 -1.89 3.73 30.92
CA GLY A 97 -1.31 2.77 31.86
C GLY A 97 -1.87 1.35 31.75
N GLU A 98 -2.32 0.93 30.57
CA GLU A 98 -2.96 -0.37 30.34
C GLU A 98 -2.24 -1.24 29.31
N ALA A 99 -1.30 -0.67 28.56
CA ALA A 99 -0.66 -1.37 27.43
C ALA A 99 0.18 -2.57 27.89
N LEU A 100 1.13 -2.37 28.82
CA LEU A 100 2.01 -3.44 29.29
C LEU A 100 1.24 -4.55 30.03
N SER A 101 0.28 -4.18 30.90
CA SER A 101 -0.59 -5.14 31.58
C SER A 101 -1.40 -5.98 30.59
N SER A 102 -1.95 -5.35 29.54
CA SER A 102 -2.72 -6.02 28.50
C SER A 102 -1.86 -6.95 27.63
N ILE A 103 -0.65 -6.52 27.22
CA ILE A 103 0.26 -7.35 26.44
C ILE A 103 0.72 -8.56 27.25
N SER A 104 1.11 -8.35 28.54
CA SER A 104 1.57 -9.43 29.41
C SER A 104 0.50 -10.48 29.70
N ALA A 105 -0.77 -10.07 29.80
CA ALA A 105 -1.90 -10.98 30.01
C ALA A 105 -2.11 -12.00 28.87
N VAL A 106 -1.69 -11.67 27.64
CA VAL A 106 -1.92 -12.51 26.44
C VAL A 106 -0.63 -13.01 25.78
N SER A 107 0.52 -12.80 26.41
CA SER A 107 1.83 -13.19 25.88
C SER A 107 2.78 -13.66 26.97
N GLN A 108 3.97 -14.09 26.55
CA GLN A 108 5.13 -14.32 27.42
C GLN A 108 6.10 -13.16 27.20
N MET A 109 6.23 -12.29 28.22
CA MET A 109 7.08 -11.11 28.14
C MET A 109 8.35 -11.25 28.98
N GLU A 110 9.41 -10.71 28.45
CA GLU A 110 10.69 -10.51 29.16
C GLU A 110 11.12 -9.08 28.95
N VAL A 111 11.45 -8.39 30.02
CA VAL A 111 11.95 -7.01 30.03
C VAL A 111 13.35 -7.00 30.61
N ILE A 112 14.26 -6.37 29.91
CA ILE A 112 15.60 -6.08 30.39
C ILE A 112 15.75 -4.57 30.33
N THR A 113 15.92 -3.92 31.47
CA THR A 113 15.98 -2.46 31.54
C THR A 113 17.00 -1.98 32.55
N LYS A 114 17.53 -0.80 32.28
CA LYS A 114 18.44 -0.12 33.19
C LYS A 114 18.23 1.39 33.08
N ALA A 115 17.95 2.04 34.22
CA ALA A 115 17.97 3.48 34.30
C ALA A 115 19.44 4.01 34.36
N PRO A 116 19.72 5.21 33.86
CA PRO A 116 21.08 5.77 33.84
C PRO A 116 21.75 5.88 35.23
N GLU A 117 20.93 6.06 36.27
CA GLU A 117 21.36 6.23 37.67
C GLU A 117 21.63 4.89 38.35
N ASP A 118 21.13 3.77 37.81
CA ASP A 118 21.27 2.45 38.39
C ASP A 118 22.59 1.81 38.00
N PHE A 119 23.23 1.11 38.97
CA PHE A 119 24.49 0.39 38.74
C PHE A 119 24.24 -0.90 37.94
N MET A 120 23.17 -1.64 38.27
CA MET A 120 22.78 -2.88 37.61
C MET A 120 21.45 -2.69 36.90
N GLY A 121 21.25 -3.39 35.79
CA GLY A 121 19.97 -3.50 35.15
C GLY A 121 19.13 -4.62 35.79
N VAL A 122 17.89 -4.71 35.36
CA VAL A 122 16.90 -5.70 35.84
C VAL A 122 16.36 -6.51 34.69
N ARG A 123 16.28 -7.81 34.91
CA ARG A 123 15.53 -8.76 34.06
C ARG A 123 14.24 -9.15 34.76
N TYR A 124 13.12 -8.90 34.11
CA TYR A 124 11.78 -9.23 34.59
C TYR A 124 11.05 -10.10 33.59
N VAL A 125 10.55 -11.24 34.05
CA VAL A 125 9.81 -12.20 33.21
C VAL A 125 8.39 -12.32 33.76
N ILE A 126 7.40 -12.10 32.88
CA ILE A 126 5.98 -12.22 33.18
C ILE A 126 5.27 -13.02 32.10
N GLU A 127 4.44 -14.00 32.47
CA GLU A 127 3.74 -14.88 31.55
C GLU A 127 2.25 -14.95 31.87
N GLY A 128 1.41 -14.56 30.93
CA GLY A 128 -0.04 -14.54 31.12
C GLY A 128 -0.48 -13.67 32.30
N GLY A 129 0.23 -12.58 32.58
CA GLY A 129 0.01 -11.66 33.69
C GLY A 129 0.56 -12.13 35.04
N GLN A 130 1.35 -13.23 35.06
CA GLN A 130 1.97 -13.75 36.28
C GLN A 130 3.48 -13.54 36.25
N GLU A 131 4.00 -12.86 37.26
CA GLU A 131 5.42 -12.72 37.50
C GLU A 131 6.09 -14.08 37.67
N LYS A 132 7.25 -14.27 37.00
CA LYS A 132 8.05 -15.50 37.09
C LYS A 132 9.45 -15.24 37.65
N VAL A 133 10.10 -14.17 37.19
CA VAL A 133 11.49 -13.86 37.55
C VAL A 133 11.65 -12.35 37.68
N LEU A 134 12.33 -11.92 38.70
CA LEU A 134 12.87 -10.57 38.90
C LEU A 134 14.29 -10.71 39.41
N GLU A 135 15.28 -10.39 38.59
CA GLU A 135 16.70 -10.56 38.93
C GLU A 135 17.57 -9.42 38.40
N ASP A 136 18.66 -9.16 39.09
CA ASP A 136 19.65 -8.18 38.64
C ASP A 136 20.49 -8.74 37.50
N VAL A 137 20.73 -7.93 36.48
CA VAL A 137 21.48 -8.32 35.26
C VAL A 137 22.35 -7.17 34.77
N GLY A 138 23.48 -7.48 34.15
CA GLY A 138 24.24 -6.47 33.40
C GLY A 138 23.53 -6.07 32.13
N ALA A 139 23.12 -4.81 32.01
CA ALA A 139 22.42 -4.28 30.83
C ALA A 139 22.92 -2.87 30.47
N PRO A 140 22.85 -2.47 29.18
CA PRO A 140 23.06 -1.07 28.79
C PRO A 140 21.87 -0.22 29.29
N ASN A 141 22.05 1.10 29.33
CA ASN A 141 20.96 2.04 29.59
C ASN A 141 19.87 1.93 28.51
N GLY A 142 18.60 2.05 28.92
CA GLY A 142 17.42 1.88 28.05
C GLY A 142 16.63 0.63 28.39
N THR A 143 15.75 0.23 27.49
CA THR A 143 14.84 -0.91 27.69
C THR A 143 14.84 -1.85 26.49
N THR A 144 14.88 -3.15 26.78
CA THR A 144 14.59 -4.20 25.78
C THR A 144 13.37 -4.97 26.23
N MET A 145 12.33 -4.92 25.42
CA MET A 145 11.09 -5.68 25.62
C MET A 145 11.00 -6.81 24.61
N LEU A 146 10.84 -8.04 25.09
CA LEU A 146 10.67 -9.24 24.28
C LEU A 146 9.27 -9.79 24.55
N VAL A 147 8.50 -9.98 23.51
CA VAL A 147 7.16 -10.58 23.55
C VAL A 147 7.20 -11.86 22.72
N ARG A 148 6.87 -12.99 23.36
CA ARG A 148 6.86 -14.30 22.73
C ARG A 148 5.46 -14.90 22.77
N ASN A 149 5.14 -15.72 21.76
CA ASN A 149 3.92 -16.52 21.71
C ASN A 149 2.65 -15.71 21.94
N LEU A 150 2.49 -14.61 21.23
CA LEU A 150 1.31 -13.75 21.33
C LEU A 150 0.02 -14.57 21.15
N PHE A 151 -0.94 -14.36 22.06
CA PHE A 151 -2.21 -15.10 22.12
C PHE A 151 -2.09 -16.60 22.46
N PHE A 152 -1.00 -17.03 23.14
CA PHE A 152 -0.82 -18.44 23.53
C PHE A 152 -1.97 -18.96 24.41
N ASN A 153 -2.55 -18.12 25.23
CA ASN A 153 -3.63 -18.43 26.17
C ASN A 153 -5.02 -17.93 25.73
N THR A 154 -5.13 -17.42 24.50
CA THR A 154 -6.38 -16.92 23.88
C THR A 154 -6.53 -17.46 22.45
N PRO A 155 -6.79 -18.80 22.28
CA PRO A 155 -6.78 -19.45 20.97
C PRO A 155 -7.84 -18.91 20.01
N ALA A 156 -8.96 -18.40 20.50
CA ALA A 156 -9.96 -17.76 19.68
C ALA A 156 -9.38 -16.54 18.93
N ARG A 157 -8.64 -15.66 19.64
CA ARG A 157 -7.99 -14.50 19.00
C ARG A 157 -6.91 -14.91 18.01
N LYS A 158 -6.10 -15.92 18.36
CA LYS A 158 -5.08 -16.42 17.44
C LYS A 158 -5.66 -16.86 16.11
N LYS A 159 -6.89 -17.40 16.08
CA LYS A 159 -7.59 -17.78 14.83
C LYS A 159 -8.04 -16.60 13.97
N PHE A 160 -8.21 -15.42 14.53
CA PHE A 160 -8.59 -14.21 13.78
C PHE A 160 -7.40 -13.49 13.13
N LEU A 161 -6.18 -13.84 13.49
CA LEU A 161 -4.99 -13.29 12.84
C LEU A 161 -4.94 -13.69 11.37
N LYS A 162 -4.46 -12.77 10.57
CA LYS A 162 -4.18 -13.02 9.15
C LYS A 162 -2.91 -13.86 8.98
N THR A 163 -2.46 -14.03 7.74
CA THR A 163 -1.18 -14.70 7.49
C THR A 163 -0.02 -13.93 8.10
N ALA A 164 1.08 -14.61 8.44
CA ALA A 164 2.28 -13.98 8.99
C ALA A 164 2.81 -12.83 8.09
N MET A 165 2.68 -12.98 6.77
CA MET A 165 3.07 -11.94 5.81
C MET A 165 2.16 -10.71 5.93
N THR A 166 0.86 -10.89 6.04
CA THR A 166 -0.10 -9.79 6.19
C THR A 166 0.10 -9.05 7.52
N GLU A 167 0.32 -9.80 8.62
CA GLU A 167 0.59 -9.19 9.93
C GLU A 167 1.93 -8.42 9.92
N ALA A 168 2.97 -8.96 9.27
CA ALA A 168 4.23 -8.23 9.07
C ALA A 168 4.03 -6.95 8.24
N GLY A 169 3.13 -6.96 7.25
CA GLY A 169 2.75 -5.78 6.47
C GLY A 169 2.16 -4.67 7.34
N TYR A 170 1.27 -4.99 8.28
CA TYR A 170 0.71 -3.99 9.21
C TYR A 170 1.78 -3.40 10.14
N VAL A 171 2.70 -4.22 10.65
CA VAL A 171 3.82 -3.72 11.47
C VAL A 171 4.72 -2.81 10.63
N SER A 172 5.03 -3.20 9.40
CA SER A 172 5.89 -2.43 8.50
C SER A 172 5.31 -1.06 8.19
N SER A 173 4.02 -1.01 7.81
CA SER A 173 3.32 0.25 7.55
C SER A 173 3.33 1.18 8.76
N TYR A 174 3.15 0.62 9.96
CA TYR A 174 3.21 1.40 11.19
C TYR A 174 4.62 1.94 11.48
N MET A 175 5.66 1.12 11.26
CA MET A 175 7.06 1.54 11.43
C MET A 175 7.45 2.64 10.45
N GLU A 176 6.96 2.60 9.20
CA GLU A 176 7.16 3.66 8.22
C GLU A 176 6.48 4.97 8.66
N GLN A 177 5.25 4.90 9.16
CA GLN A 177 4.52 6.06 9.69
C GLN A 177 5.24 6.70 10.88
N LEU A 178 5.75 5.90 11.82
CA LEU A 178 6.52 6.40 12.95
C LEU A 178 7.84 7.05 12.51
N ALA A 179 8.54 6.45 11.57
CA ALA A 179 9.79 7.00 11.05
C ALA A 179 9.58 8.36 10.36
N LEU A 180 8.47 8.54 9.63
CA LEU A 180 8.11 9.82 9.01
C LEU A 180 7.72 10.87 10.05
N SER A 181 7.07 10.45 11.15
CA SER A 181 6.66 11.33 12.23
C SER A 181 7.83 11.77 13.10
N HIS A 182 8.77 10.88 13.38
CA HIS A 182 9.90 11.08 14.31
C HIS A 182 11.23 10.92 13.57
N HIS A 183 11.49 11.80 12.60
CA HIS A 183 12.68 11.78 11.76
C HIS A 183 13.98 12.11 12.52
N ASN A 184 13.87 12.57 13.77
CA ASN A 184 14.97 12.77 14.72
C ASN A 184 15.37 11.50 15.49
N ILE A 185 14.64 10.38 15.31
CA ILE A 185 14.93 9.09 15.95
C ILE A 185 15.48 8.12 14.90
N SER A 186 16.54 7.39 15.25
CA SER A 186 17.06 6.30 14.44
C SER A 186 16.20 5.04 14.64
N PHE A 187 15.51 4.62 13.60
CA PHE A 187 14.74 3.37 13.59
C PHE A 187 15.47 2.28 12.83
N LYS A 188 15.55 1.10 13.41
CA LYS A 188 16.03 -0.12 12.76
C LYS A 188 14.95 -1.20 12.88
N TYR A 189 14.36 -1.59 11.75
CA TYR A 189 13.29 -2.59 11.72
C TYR A 189 13.69 -3.83 10.93
N MET A 190 13.54 -5.00 11.54
CA MET A 190 13.92 -6.30 10.98
C MET A 190 12.75 -7.28 11.01
N VAL A 191 12.59 -8.02 9.92
CA VAL A 191 11.58 -9.08 9.77
C VAL A 191 12.30 -10.40 9.46
N ASN A 192 12.15 -11.41 10.31
CA ASN A 192 12.81 -12.71 10.16
C ASN A 192 14.33 -12.59 9.97
N GLY A 193 14.98 -11.66 10.67
CA GLY A 193 16.43 -11.39 10.58
C GLY A 193 16.86 -10.53 9.38
N GLN A 194 15.96 -10.16 8.48
CA GLN A 194 16.26 -9.26 7.36
C GLN A 194 15.93 -7.82 7.72
N LEU A 195 16.85 -6.91 7.42
CA LEU A 195 16.65 -5.47 7.58
C LEU A 195 15.63 -4.97 6.55
N ARG A 196 14.58 -4.27 7.01
CA ARG A 196 13.51 -3.72 6.18
C ARG A 196 13.49 -2.20 6.17
N LEU A 197 13.74 -1.56 7.31
CA LEU A 197 13.79 -0.12 7.44
C LEU A 197 14.98 0.25 8.31
N HIS A 198 15.73 1.26 7.89
CA HIS A 198 16.77 1.89 8.69
C HIS A 198 16.80 3.40 8.43
N THR A 199 16.60 4.20 9.48
CA THR A 199 16.71 5.66 9.43
C THR A 199 17.87 6.14 10.29
N SER A 200 18.49 7.25 9.89
CA SER A 200 19.66 7.79 10.58
C SER A 200 19.35 8.56 11.86
N GLY A 201 18.10 9.06 12.01
CA GLY A 201 17.74 9.94 13.13
C GLY A 201 18.39 11.34 13.04
N ASN A 202 18.72 11.80 11.83
CA ASN A 202 19.41 13.08 11.59
C ASN A 202 18.46 14.28 11.51
N ALA A 203 17.23 14.13 11.90
CA ALA A 203 16.16 15.13 11.82
C ALA A 203 15.86 15.64 10.39
N ASN A 204 16.24 14.87 9.36
CA ASN A 204 15.95 15.19 7.97
C ASN A 204 14.81 14.32 7.43
N LEU A 205 13.60 14.89 7.38
CA LEU A 205 12.40 14.20 6.87
C LEU A 205 12.59 13.72 5.42
N LYS A 206 13.31 14.49 4.58
CA LYS A 206 13.53 14.12 3.17
C LYS A 206 14.35 12.84 3.02
N ASP A 207 15.33 12.60 3.91
CA ASP A 207 16.13 11.38 3.92
C ASP A 207 15.29 10.17 4.33
N VAL A 208 14.37 10.36 5.29
CA VAL A 208 13.42 9.32 5.68
C VAL A 208 12.46 8.99 4.52
N ILE A 209 11.92 10.01 3.83
CA ILE A 209 11.07 9.82 2.65
C ILE A 209 11.86 9.08 1.55
N TYR A 210 13.12 9.44 1.31
CA TYR A 210 13.98 8.72 0.37
C TYR A 210 14.17 7.25 0.77
N GLY A 211 14.40 7.00 2.05
CA GLY A 211 14.54 5.64 2.58
C GLY A 211 13.29 4.78 2.44
N ILE A 212 12.08 5.36 2.49
CA ILE A 212 10.80 4.65 2.41
C ILE A 212 10.31 4.54 0.96
N TYR A 213 10.25 5.65 0.23
CA TYR A 213 9.58 5.75 -1.07
C TYR A 213 10.53 5.77 -2.28
N GLY A 214 11.84 5.84 -2.04
CA GLY A 214 12.85 5.80 -3.09
C GLY A 214 13.10 7.14 -3.79
N ARG A 215 14.02 7.08 -4.79
CA ARG A 215 14.56 8.26 -5.46
C ARG A 215 13.53 9.01 -6.30
N ASP A 216 12.68 8.27 -7.02
CA ASP A 216 11.77 8.86 -7.99
C ASP A 216 10.72 9.75 -7.32
N ILE A 217 10.18 9.31 -6.19
CA ILE A 217 9.26 10.11 -5.38
C ILE A 217 9.98 11.33 -4.79
N THR A 218 11.15 11.11 -4.19
CA THR A 218 11.87 12.17 -3.45
C THR A 218 12.34 13.30 -4.35
N ARG A 219 12.61 13.03 -5.62
CA ARG A 219 13.02 14.04 -6.62
C ARG A 219 11.90 15.03 -6.94
N GLU A 220 10.66 14.58 -6.93
CA GLU A 220 9.49 15.36 -7.32
C GLU A 220 8.77 16.00 -6.12
N LEU A 221 9.44 16.08 -4.95
CA LEU A 221 8.91 16.68 -3.74
C LEU A 221 9.15 18.19 -3.70
N LEU A 222 8.15 18.91 -3.22
CA LEU A 222 8.18 20.35 -2.92
C LEU A 222 8.15 20.53 -1.41
N PRO A 223 9.13 21.22 -0.80
CA PRO A 223 9.06 21.58 0.61
C PRO A 223 7.97 22.64 0.82
N VAL A 224 7.24 22.50 1.92
CA VAL A 224 6.18 23.44 2.31
C VAL A 224 6.32 23.81 3.78
N GLN A 225 6.03 25.07 4.09
CA GLN A 225 6.01 25.58 5.45
C GLN A 225 4.97 26.70 5.55
N TYR A 226 4.16 26.66 6.60
CA TYR A 226 3.15 27.65 6.90
C TYR A 226 3.13 27.88 8.41
N GLU A 227 3.08 29.13 8.84
CA GLU A 227 3.12 29.48 10.26
C GLU A 227 2.16 30.63 10.52
N VAL A 228 1.21 30.39 11.41
CA VAL A 228 0.25 31.38 11.94
C VAL A 228 0.15 31.14 13.44
N SER A 229 -0.23 32.17 14.20
CA SER A 229 -0.37 32.07 15.66
C SER A 229 -1.14 30.81 16.08
N GLY A 230 -0.46 29.91 16.78
CA GLY A 230 -1.03 28.65 17.29
C GLY A 230 -1.05 27.45 16.34
N LEU A 231 -0.65 27.64 15.07
CA LEU A 231 -0.60 26.57 14.05
C LEU A 231 0.67 26.68 13.22
N SER A 232 1.49 25.64 13.21
CA SER A 232 2.58 25.48 12.27
C SER A 232 2.34 24.24 11.42
N VAL A 233 2.54 24.34 10.10
CA VAL A 233 2.46 23.22 9.16
C VAL A 233 3.73 23.17 8.37
N SER A 234 4.40 22.04 8.37
CA SER A 234 5.64 21.83 7.62
C SER A 234 5.70 20.45 6.97
N GLY A 235 6.57 20.29 5.97
CA GLY A 235 6.78 18.99 5.36
C GLY A 235 7.00 19.03 3.85
N PHE A 236 6.50 18.02 3.16
CA PHE A 236 6.66 17.87 1.72
C PHE A 236 5.34 17.50 1.05
N ILE A 237 5.14 18.06 -0.13
CA ILE A 237 4.07 17.68 -1.05
C ILE A 237 4.68 17.23 -2.38
N GLY A 238 4.02 16.32 -3.09
CA GLY A 238 4.50 15.80 -4.37
C GLY A 238 3.92 16.56 -5.54
N LYS A 239 4.70 16.72 -6.62
CA LYS A 239 4.14 17.20 -7.88
C LYS A 239 3.06 16.23 -8.40
N PRO A 240 2.10 16.70 -9.19
CA PRO A 240 1.05 15.87 -9.77
C PRO A 240 1.55 14.65 -10.55
N SER A 241 2.79 14.68 -11.07
CA SER A 241 3.44 13.58 -11.79
C SER A 241 3.58 12.29 -10.99
N ILE A 242 3.67 12.37 -9.66
CA ILE A 242 3.80 11.21 -8.77
C ILE A 242 2.49 10.83 -8.06
N ALA A 243 1.35 11.35 -8.54
CA ALA A 243 0.04 11.02 -7.97
C ALA A 243 -0.31 9.53 -8.13
N ARG A 244 -0.97 8.96 -7.12
CA ARG A 244 -1.33 7.52 -7.05
C ARG A 244 -2.82 7.30 -7.23
N GLY A 245 -3.21 6.05 -7.52
CA GLY A 245 -4.61 5.62 -7.58
C GLY A 245 -5.26 5.42 -6.22
N ASN A 246 -4.49 5.46 -5.14
CA ASN A 246 -4.96 5.31 -3.75
C ASN A 246 -4.41 6.43 -2.85
N ARG A 247 -4.91 6.50 -1.60
CA ARG A 247 -4.54 7.52 -0.61
C ARG A 247 -3.39 7.13 0.32
N ASN A 248 -2.63 6.08 -0.01
CA ASN A 248 -1.59 5.57 0.89
C ASN A 248 -0.39 6.51 1.02
N PHE A 249 -0.28 7.45 0.11
CA PHE A 249 0.78 8.46 0.13
C PHE A 249 0.33 9.79 0.74
N GLU A 250 -0.88 9.83 1.31
CA GLU A 250 -1.37 10.96 2.09
C GLU A 250 -1.07 10.72 3.57
N ASN A 251 0.10 11.17 4.01
CA ASN A 251 0.53 11.07 5.39
C ASN A 251 0.49 12.44 6.05
N TYR A 252 -0.29 12.57 7.12
CA TYR A 252 -0.30 13.78 7.94
C TYR A 252 -0.30 13.44 9.41
N TYR A 253 0.40 14.29 10.15
CA TYR A 253 0.71 14.11 11.56
C TYR A 253 0.30 15.35 12.35
N ILE A 254 -0.26 15.15 13.53
CA ILE A 254 -0.60 16.23 14.45
C ILE A 254 0.15 15.99 15.74
N ASN A 255 1.00 16.94 16.12
CA ASN A 255 1.85 16.86 17.31
C ASN A 255 2.58 15.50 17.39
N GLY A 256 3.18 15.07 16.26
CA GLY A 256 3.91 13.80 16.14
C GLY A 256 3.04 12.54 15.98
N ARG A 257 1.71 12.63 16.00
CA ARG A 257 0.79 11.50 15.86
C ARG A 257 0.26 11.36 14.44
N TYR A 258 0.32 10.17 13.88
CA TYR A 258 -0.37 9.85 12.62
C TYR A 258 -1.89 9.90 12.81
N VAL A 259 -2.58 10.66 11.98
CA VAL A 259 -4.03 10.81 12.05
C VAL A 259 -4.69 10.58 10.69
N LYS A 260 -5.96 10.19 10.71
CA LYS A 260 -6.85 10.14 9.55
C LYS A 260 -7.96 11.18 9.74
N SER A 261 -7.86 12.30 9.04
CA SER A 261 -8.84 13.38 9.14
C SER A 261 -9.52 13.61 7.80
N LYS A 262 -10.85 13.48 7.79
CA LYS A 262 -11.65 13.79 6.60
C LYS A 262 -11.54 15.26 6.20
N LEU A 263 -11.30 16.14 7.17
CA LEU A 263 -11.12 17.58 6.94
C LEU A 263 -9.82 17.84 6.15
N LEU A 264 -8.70 17.29 6.64
CA LEU A 264 -7.40 17.45 5.98
C LEU A 264 -7.39 16.80 4.60
N MET A 265 -7.90 15.56 4.50
CA MET A 265 -8.05 14.87 3.22
C MET A 265 -8.80 15.72 2.20
N LYS A 266 -9.94 16.32 2.60
CA LYS A 266 -10.74 17.19 1.72
C LYS A 266 -9.98 18.44 1.31
N ALA A 267 -9.31 19.12 2.23
CA ALA A 267 -8.51 20.31 1.93
C ALA A 267 -7.38 20.01 0.93
N ILE A 268 -6.66 18.89 1.16
CA ILE A 268 -5.58 18.44 0.29
C ILE A 268 -6.11 18.11 -1.12
N GLU A 269 -7.13 17.27 -1.21
CA GLU A 269 -7.69 16.84 -2.50
C GLU A 269 -8.30 18.03 -3.28
N GLU A 270 -8.96 18.96 -2.61
CA GLU A 270 -9.52 20.16 -3.27
C GLU A 270 -8.42 21.12 -3.77
N ALA A 271 -7.33 21.29 -3.03
CA ALA A 271 -6.19 22.10 -3.47
C ALA A 271 -5.48 21.49 -4.70
N TYR A 272 -5.40 20.18 -4.78
CA TYR A 272 -4.81 19.49 -5.94
C TYR A 272 -5.75 19.31 -7.13
N LYS A 273 -7.05 19.48 -6.95
CA LYS A 273 -8.06 19.22 -7.98
C LYS A 273 -7.80 19.88 -9.34
N PRO A 274 -7.32 21.15 -9.41
CA PRO A 274 -7.01 21.80 -10.70
C PRO A 274 -5.84 21.14 -11.45
N TYR A 275 -4.98 20.41 -10.76
CA TYR A 275 -3.70 19.90 -11.28
C TYR A 275 -3.71 18.38 -11.53
N MET A 276 -4.73 17.67 -11.05
CA MET A 276 -4.76 16.21 -11.11
C MET A 276 -5.99 15.66 -11.83
N MET A 277 -5.84 14.48 -12.41
CA MET A 277 -6.97 13.74 -12.97
C MET A 277 -7.89 13.22 -11.86
N GLN A 278 -9.15 12.97 -12.19
CA GLN A 278 -10.10 12.29 -11.28
C GLN A 278 -9.54 10.94 -10.82
N HIS A 279 -9.81 10.58 -9.56
CA HIS A 279 -9.34 9.34 -8.92
C HIS A 279 -7.81 9.20 -8.83
N LYS A 280 -7.10 10.30 -8.85
CA LYS A 280 -5.69 10.36 -8.47
C LYS A 280 -5.54 11.14 -7.17
N TYR A 281 -4.64 10.67 -6.32
CA TYR A 281 -4.37 11.22 -5.00
C TYR A 281 -2.91 11.66 -4.90
N PRO A 282 -2.64 12.80 -4.26
CA PRO A 282 -1.28 13.32 -4.20
C PRO A 282 -0.40 12.56 -3.21
N PHE A 283 0.90 12.74 -3.36
CA PHE A 283 1.84 12.47 -2.27
C PHE A 283 1.83 13.67 -1.32
N VAL A 284 1.58 13.44 -0.04
CA VAL A 284 1.78 14.45 1.01
C VAL A 284 2.42 13.80 2.25
N CYS A 285 3.32 14.53 2.88
CA CYS A 285 3.87 14.21 4.19
C CYS A 285 3.95 15.51 4.98
N LEU A 286 2.88 15.80 5.72
CA LEU A 286 2.68 17.07 6.42
C LEU A 286 2.68 16.87 7.93
N GLN A 287 3.38 17.73 8.64
CA GLN A 287 3.43 17.79 10.09
C GLN A 287 2.73 19.06 10.57
N TYR A 288 1.76 18.90 11.43
CA TYR A 288 0.99 19.97 12.05
C TYR A 288 1.38 20.06 13.51
N ASP A 289 1.92 21.19 13.91
CA ASP A 289 2.14 21.52 15.32
C ASP A 289 1.05 22.51 15.74
N ILE A 290 0.15 22.05 16.61
CA ILE A 290 -1.06 22.78 17.04
C ILE A 290 -1.04 22.83 18.56
N HIS A 291 -1.41 23.99 19.13
CA HIS A 291 -1.54 24.10 20.59
C HIS A 291 -2.54 23.09 21.14
N GLY A 292 -2.20 22.47 22.29
CA GLY A 292 -2.96 21.35 22.85
C GLY A 292 -4.44 21.68 23.14
N GLU A 293 -4.77 22.93 23.42
CA GLU A 293 -6.15 23.38 23.67
C GLU A 293 -7.00 23.42 22.38
N ASP A 294 -6.38 23.54 21.19
CA ASP A 294 -7.08 23.65 19.91
C ASP A 294 -7.41 22.30 19.27
N VAL A 295 -6.91 21.19 19.83
CA VAL A 295 -7.06 19.83 19.30
C VAL A 295 -7.43 18.83 20.39
N ASP A 296 -8.55 18.15 20.21
CA ASP A 296 -8.91 16.98 21.02
C ASP A 296 -8.51 15.70 20.27
N VAL A 297 -7.51 15.00 20.81
CA VAL A 297 -7.00 13.72 20.29
C VAL A 297 -7.63 12.50 20.97
N ASN A 298 -8.46 12.68 22.00
CA ASN A 298 -9.07 11.58 22.76
C ASN A 298 -10.47 11.23 22.25
N VAL A 299 -10.68 11.23 20.93
CA VAL A 299 -11.98 10.99 20.30
C VAL A 299 -12.25 9.49 20.08
N HIS A 300 -11.21 8.70 19.77
CA HIS A 300 -11.34 7.28 19.42
C HIS A 300 -10.27 6.45 20.15
N PRO A 301 -10.55 5.18 20.54
CA PRO A 301 -9.58 4.30 21.20
C PRO A 301 -8.23 4.17 20.45
N THR A 302 -8.25 4.15 19.11
CA THR A 302 -7.05 4.08 18.28
C THR A 302 -6.30 5.41 18.18
N LYS A 303 -6.86 6.51 18.67
CA LYS A 303 -6.31 7.88 18.60
C LYS A 303 -5.98 8.35 17.18
N MET A 304 -6.60 7.76 16.15
CA MET A 304 -6.38 8.13 14.75
C MET A 304 -7.33 9.22 14.27
N GLU A 305 -8.41 9.49 15.01
CA GLU A 305 -9.36 10.57 14.73
C GLU A 305 -9.13 11.72 15.70
N VAL A 306 -9.17 12.94 15.20
CA VAL A 306 -8.99 14.17 15.97
C VAL A 306 -10.13 15.14 15.70
N ARG A 307 -10.47 15.95 16.70
CA ARG A 307 -11.40 17.08 16.56
C ARG A 307 -10.62 18.38 16.72
N PHE A 308 -10.83 19.30 15.77
CA PHE A 308 -10.26 20.63 15.83
C PHE A 308 -11.31 21.59 16.37
N GLN A 309 -10.90 22.53 17.23
CA GLN A 309 -11.79 23.61 17.66
C GLN A 309 -12.11 24.53 16.48
N ASN A 310 -11.11 24.94 15.71
CA ASN A 310 -11.28 25.77 14.53
C ASN A 310 -11.01 24.99 13.23
N GLN A 311 -12.03 24.25 12.77
CA GLN A 311 -11.92 23.44 11.55
C GLN A 311 -11.66 24.27 10.30
N SER A 312 -12.25 25.48 10.21
CA SER A 312 -12.09 26.35 9.05
C SER A 312 -10.66 26.88 8.93
N ALA A 313 -10.03 27.24 10.05
CA ALA A 313 -8.65 27.72 10.04
C ALA A 313 -7.68 26.62 9.55
N ILE A 314 -7.83 25.40 10.05
CA ILE A 314 -7.00 24.24 9.65
C ILE A 314 -7.21 23.91 8.17
N TYR A 315 -8.47 23.93 7.72
CA TYR A 315 -8.81 23.66 6.32
C TYR A 315 -8.16 24.71 5.40
N ASN A 316 -8.37 26.01 5.68
CA ASN A 316 -7.85 27.09 4.87
C ASN A 316 -6.32 27.09 4.87
N ALA A 317 -5.67 26.94 6.03
CA ALA A 317 -4.22 26.88 6.13
C ALA A 317 -3.65 25.72 5.28
N THR A 318 -4.28 24.56 5.29
CA THR A 318 -3.85 23.41 4.47
C THR A 318 -4.08 23.67 2.98
N TYR A 319 -5.24 24.22 2.62
CA TYR A 319 -5.60 24.52 1.24
C TYR A 319 -4.68 25.60 0.63
N ASP A 320 -4.48 26.70 1.34
CA ASP A 320 -3.65 27.84 0.90
C ASP A 320 -2.19 27.40 0.78
N LEU A 321 -1.64 26.69 1.80
CA LEU A 321 -0.29 26.14 1.78
C LEU A 321 0.00 25.35 0.50
N ILE A 322 -0.91 24.44 0.13
CA ILE A 322 -0.73 23.57 -1.03
C ILE A 322 -0.92 24.36 -2.32
N THR A 323 -1.93 25.22 -2.38
CA THR A 323 -2.19 26.04 -3.56
C THR A 323 -1.03 26.97 -3.86
N ASP A 324 -0.46 27.64 -2.86
CA ASP A 324 0.69 28.53 -3.00
C ASP A 324 1.95 27.76 -3.43
N ALA A 325 2.16 26.55 -2.90
CA ALA A 325 3.29 25.72 -3.27
C ALA A 325 3.21 25.17 -4.70
N LEU A 326 2.00 24.99 -5.23
CA LEU A 326 1.74 24.56 -6.61
C LEU A 326 1.65 25.74 -7.58
N ALA A 327 1.26 26.93 -7.11
CA ALA A 327 1.21 28.14 -7.92
C ALA A 327 2.62 28.60 -8.33
N GLY A 328 2.81 28.93 -9.60
CA GLY A 328 4.05 29.53 -10.10
C GLY A 328 5.23 28.59 -10.34
N LYS A 329 5.07 27.28 -10.20
CA LYS A 329 6.07 26.29 -10.63
C LYS A 329 5.65 25.65 -11.94
N GLU A 330 6.58 25.54 -12.90
CA GLU A 330 6.36 24.73 -14.10
C GLU A 330 6.11 23.26 -13.67
N ILE A 331 4.83 22.88 -13.68
CA ILE A 331 4.36 21.52 -13.34
C ILE A 331 4.38 20.63 -14.60
N ILE A 332 4.85 21.17 -15.72
CA ILE A 332 4.96 20.45 -16.99
C ILE A 332 6.04 19.37 -16.83
N PRO A 333 5.72 18.07 -17.03
CA PRO A 333 6.73 17.03 -17.04
C PRO A 333 7.72 17.33 -18.20
N GLU A 334 8.98 17.58 -17.90
CA GLU A 334 10.02 17.66 -18.93
C GLU A 334 10.18 16.30 -19.57
N VAL A 335 9.61 16.12 -20.75
CA VAL A 335 9.95 15.02 -21.64
C VAL A 335 11.29 15.36 -22.28
N SER A 336 12.38 14.92 -21.66
CA SER A 336 13.71 15.03 -22.29
C SER A 336 13.79 14.06 -23.47
N LEU A 337 13.56 14.57 -24.67
CA LEU A 337 13.76 13.85 -25.93
C LEU A 337 15.25 13.78 -26.35
N THR A 338 16.17 14.11 -25.46
CA THR A 338 17.61 14.00 -25.76
C THR A 338 18.10 12.59 -25.40
N PRO A 339 18.60 11.81 -26.38
CA PRO A 339 19.36 10.61 -26.07
C PRO A 339 20.56 11.01 -25.21
N LYS A 340 20.75 10.37 -24.06
CA LYS A 340 21.96 10.55 -23.24
C LYS A 340 23.16 10.31 -24.14
N PRO A 341 24.10 11.27 -24.29
CA PRO A 341 25.34 10.99 -25.00
C PRO A 341 26.06 9.86 -24.27
N ALA A 342 26.53 8.89 -25.03
CA ALA A 342 27.39 7.82 -24.56
C ALA A 342 28.51 8.42 -23.70
N VAL A 343 28.67 7.88 -22.51
CA VAL A 343 29.71 8.28 -21.56
C VAL A 343 31.06 8.00 -22.20
N GLY A 344 31.65 9.04 -22.78
CA GLY A 344 33.05 9.04 -23.18
C GLY A 344 33.89 9.04 -21.89
N GLU A 345 34.87 8.15 -21.87
CA GLU A 345 35.87 8.03 -20.83
C GLU A 345 36.47 9.40 -20.51
N LYS A 346 36.15 9.98 -19.36
CA LYS A 346 36.89 11.09 -18.79
C LYS A 346 37.89 10.55 -17.78
N GLN A 347 39.14 10.81 -18.08
CA GLN A 347 40.29 10.60 -17.25
C GLN A 347 40.00 10.99 -15.78
N ALA A 348 40.22 10.03 -14.89
CA ALA A 348 40.14 10.23 -13.45
C ALA A 348 41.17 11.24 -12.98
N GLN A 349 40.73 12.43 -12.58
CA GLN A 349 41.51 13.27 -11.67
C GLN A 349 41.38 12.66 -10.27
N ILE A 350 42.51 12.22 -9.76
CA ILE A 350 42.69 11.71 -8.40
C ILE A 350 42.33 12.86 -7.42
N LYS A 351 41.14 12.77 -6.81
CA LYS A 351 40.82 13.54 -5.63
C LYS A 351 41.24 12.69 -4.43
N GLU A 352 42.10 13.24 -3.60
CA GLU A 352 42.50 12.68 -2.31
C GLU A 352 41.24 12.26 -1.53
N GLU A 353 41.11 10.97 -1.29
CA GLU A 353 40.12 10.40 -0.38
C GLU A 353 40.48 10.79 1.05
N LYS A 354 39.66 11.63 1.67
CA LYS A 354 39.65 11.77 3.12
C LYS A 354 39.12 10.47 3.70
N THR A 355 40.00 9.70 4.32
CA THR A 355 39.64 8.51 5.09
C THR A 355 38.57 8.83 6.13
N PRO A 356 37.48 8.06 6.21
CA PRO A 356 36.48 8.25 7.26
C PRO A 356 37.13 8.02 8.63
N VAL A 357 36.79 8.88 9.59
CA VAL A 357 37.22 8.72 10.98
C VAL A 357 36.58 7.45 11.52
N PRO A 358 37.36 6.47 12.06
CA PRO A 358 36.80 5.22 12.55
C PRO A 358 35.92 5.44 13.79
N GLU A 359 34.80 4.73 13.83
CA GLU A 359 33.87 4.74 14.97
C GLU A 359 34.54 4.21 16.26
N PRO A 360 34.08 4.63 17.46
CA PRO A 360 34.76 4.35 18.72
C PRO A 360 35.02 2.87 19.05
N PHE A 361 34.32 1.96 18.40
CA PHE A 361 34.41 0.51 18.62
C PHE A 361 35.34 -0.23 17.62
N GLU A 362 35.79 0.41 16.57
CA GLU A 362 36.65 -0.20 15.55
C GLU A 362 38.13 -0.27 15.92
N LYS A 363 38.58 0.51 16.90
CA LYS A 363 40.00 0.54 17.33
C LYS A 363 40.51 -0.77 17.86
N ASN A 364 39.67 -1.64 18.40
CA ASN A 364 40.06 -2.93 18.95
C ASN A 364 40.05 -4.08 17.92
N ARG A 365 39.46 -3.88 16.74
CA ARG A 365 39.36 -4.89 15.69
C ARG A 365 40.52 -4.82 14.67
N ILE A 366 41.23 -3.70 14.61
CA ILE A 366 42.35 -3.49 13.68
C ILE A 366 43.67 -4.06 14.24
N ALA A 367 43.70 -4.46 15.53
CA ALA A 367 44.87 -5.01 16.20
C ALA A 367 45.05 -6.53 16.09
N GLU A 368 44.13 -7.27 15.43
CA GLU A 368 44.28 -8.69 15.16
C GLU A 368 44.89 -8.91 13.76
N GLU A 369 46.08 -9.55 13.78
CA GLU A 369 46.98 -9.76 12.65
C GLU A 369 46.32 -10.49 11.47
N LYS A 370 46.58 -9.98 10.27
CA LYS A 370 46.26 -10.66 9.00
C LYS A 370 47.21 -11.84 8.78
N PRO A 371 46.74 -13.06 8.54
CA PRO A 371 47.60 -14.13 8.03
C PRO A 371 47.95 -13.82 6.56
N VAL A 372 49.24 -13.80 6.31
CA VAL A 372 49.84 -13.66 4.98
C VAL A 372 49.67 -14.98 4.23
N TYR A 373 48.88 -15.01 3.19
CA TYR A 373 48.86 -16.12 2.21
C TYR A 373 49.72 -15.73 1.00
N ALA A 374 50.80 -16.48 0.78
CA ALA A 374 51.60 -16.41 -0.45
C ALA A 374 50.94 -17.20 -1.58
N PRO A 375 51.05 -16.76 -2.84
CA PRO A 375 50.47 -17.47 -3.97
C PRO A 375 51.38 -18.61 -4.42
N VAL A 376 50.83 -19.85 -4.51
CA VAL A 376 51.47 -20.99 -5.18
C VAL A 376 50.89 -21.11 -6.59
N GLY A 377 51.85 -21.18 -7.52
CA GLY A 377 51.62 -21.12 -8.96
C GLY A 377 50.96 -22.35 -9.57
N LEU A 378 50.49 -22.09 -10.75
CA LEU A 378 49.98 -22.98 -11.76
C LEU A 378 50.90 -24.13 -12.19
N ARG A 379 50.38 -25.34 -12.40
CA ARG A 379 50.60 -26.13 -13.62
C ARG A 379 49.65 -27.33 -13.75
N PRO A 380 49.49 -27.89 -14.97
CA PRO A 380 48.22 -28.46 -15.44
C PRO A 380 48.28 -29.98 -15.77
N ALA A 381 47.08 -30.50 -16.12
CA ALA A 381 46.78 -31.62 -17.00
C ALA A 381 46.91 -33.08 -16.47
N SER A 382 45.87 -33.85 -16.50
CA SER A 382 45.56 -34.85 -17.53
C SER A 382 44.72 -36.03 -16.97
N ALA A 383 43.79 -36.47 -17.82
CA ALA A 383 43.27 -37.81 -18.07
C ALA A 383 42.15 -38.39 -17.22
N GLU A 384 41.07 -38.60 -17.90
CA GLU A 384 39.99 -39.60 -17.68
C GLU A 384 40.57 -41.03 -17.59
N PRO A 385 39.84 -42.05 -17.09
CA PRO A 385 38.77 -42.65 -17.90
C PRO A 385 37.57 -43.27 -17.14
N LYS A 386 36.47 -43.33 -17.88
CA LYS A 386 35.34 -44.25 -17.99
C LYS A 386 35.30 -45.47 -17.07
N THR A 387 34.11 -45.80 -16.54
CA THR A 387 33.46 -47.11 -16.78
C THR A 387 31.96 -47.07 -16.45
N GLU A 388 31.26 -47.72 -17.35
CA GLU A 388 29.84 -48.04 -17.40
C GLU A 388 29.38 -48.99 -16.29
N SER A 389 28.11 -48.97 -15.91
CA SER A 389 27.26 -50.18 -15.95
C SER A 389 25.77 -49.86 -15.81
N LYS A 390 25.09 -50.45 -16.74
CA LYS A 390 23.67 -50.65 -16.96
C LYS A 390 22.91 -51.25 -15.79
N ALA A 391 21.62 -50.96 -15.67
CA ALA A 391 20.53 -51.93 -15.66
C ALA A 391 19.16 -51.25 -15.79
N GLU A 392 18.43 -51.71 -16.75
CA GLU A 392 17.03 -51.47 -17.10
C GLU A 392 16.05 -52.38 -16.31
N PRO A 393 14.76 -52.43 -16.72
CA PRO A 393 13.62 -51.89 -15.94
C PRO A 393 12.64 -53.02 -15.53
N ILE A 394 11.64 -52.70 -14.68
CA ILE A 394 10.47 -53.56 -14.53
C ILE A 394 9.19 -52.76 -14.63
N ASN A 395 8.42 -53.16 -15.60
CA ASN A 395 7.09 -52.75 -15.99
C ASN A 395 6.05 -53.68 -15.33
N VAL A 396 4.96 -53.17 -14.76
CA VAL A 396 3.68 -53.91 -14.64
C VAL A 396 2.49 -52.96 -14.50
N ASN A 397 1.69 -52.87 -15.57
CA ASN A 397 0.21 -52.90 -15.74
C ASN A 397 -0.77 -52.27 -14.74
N GLU A 398 -1.51 -51.32 -15.18
CA GLU A 398 -2.96 -51.16 -15.50
C GLU A 398 -4.06 -51.79 -14.61
N PRO A 399 -5.38 -51.43 -14.81
CA PRO A 399 -6.11 -50.37 -14.07
C PRO A 399 -7.36 -50.97 -13.37
N ILE A 400 -7.97 -50.23 -12.44
CA ILE A 400 -9.32 -50.54 -11.94
C ILE A 400 -10.17 -49.25 -11.84
N LYS A 401 -11.24 -49.22 -12.66
CA LYS A 401 -12.44 -48.41 -12.42
C LYS A 401 -13.35 -49.12 -11.41
N PRO A 402 -14.10 -48.43 -10.58
CA PRO A 402 -15.53 -48.68 -10.52
C PRO A 402 -16.42 -47.44 -10.32
N ARG A 403 -17.50 -47.42 -11.13
CA ARG A 403 -18.94 -47.38 -10.81
C ARG A 403 -19.46 -46.20 -9.95
N GLU A 404 -20.28 -45.41 -10.62
CA GLU A 404 -21.39 -44.63 -10.07
C GLU A 404 -22.41 -45.51 -9.36
N PRO A 405 -23.26 -44.91 -8.47
CA PRO A 405 -24.68 -45.08 -8.64
C PRO A 405 -25.46 -43.75 -8.65
N GLU A 406 -26.38 -43.72 -9.62
CA GLU A 406 -27.55 -42.85 -9.67
C GLU A 406 -28.43 -43.02 -8.43
N ILE A 407 -28.97 -41.94 -7.88
CA ILE A 407 -30.28 -41.94 -7.23
C ILE A 407 -30.98 -40.62 -7.57
N GLN A 408 -32.08 -40.74 -8.25
CA GLN A 408 -33.12 -39.74 -8.47
C GLN A 408 -33.92 -39.52 -7.18
N ALA A 409 -34.28 -38.28 -6.89
CA ALA A 409 -35.56 -37.94 -6.25
C ALA A 409 -35.83 -36.43 -6.35
N LYS A 410 -36.90 -36.05 -7.03
CA LYS A 410 -37.62 -34.80 -6.81
C LYS A 410 -38.43 -34.91 -5.52
N PRO A 411 -38.70 -33.84 -4.78
CA PRO A 411 -40.09 -33.45 -4.51
C PRO A 411 -40.36 -31.95 -4.59
N GLU A 412 -41.46 -31.64 -5.23
CA GLU A 412 -42.62 -30.89 -4.74
C GLU A 412 -42.49 -29.43 -4.25
N GLU A 413 -43.21 -28.62 -4.98
CA GLU A 413 -43.60 -27.24 -4.71
C GLU A 413 -44.39 -27.10 -3.38
N GLN A 414 -44.04 -26.11 -2.57
CA GLN A 414 -44.96 -25.50 -1.63
C GLN A 414 -45.01 -23.99 -1.83
N LYS A 415 -46.20 -23.55 -2.28
CA LYS A 415 -46.68 -22.17 -2.27
C LYS A 415 -46.62 -21.58 -0.86
N LYS A 416 -46.07 -20.39 -0.72
CA LYS A 416 -46.37 -19.47 0.39
C LYS A 416 -46.73 -18.09 -0.15
N GLU A 417 -47.82 -17.63 0.38
CA GLU A 417 -48.61 -16.45 0.06
C GLU A 417 -47.83 -15.12 0.20
N ALA A 418 -48.20 -14.19 -0.66
CA ALA A 418 -47.70 -12.83 -0.73
C ALA A 418 -48.42 -11.91 0.28
N PHE A 419 -47.67 -11.10 1.00
CA PHE A 419 -48.14 -9.86 1.62
C PHE A 419 -47.75 -8.64 0.78
N PRO A 420 -48.63 -7.63 0.64
CA PRO A 420 -48.41 -6.50 -0.25
C PRO A 420 -47.44 -5.48 0.37
N LYS A 421 -46.40 -5.14 -0.36
CA LYS A 421 -45.55 -3.96 -0.08
C LYS A 421 -46.04 -2.78 -0.92
N GLU A 422 -46.32 -1.71 -0.22
CA GLU A 422 -46.58 -0.38 -0.76
C GLU A 422 -45.51 0.04 -1.77
N LYS A 423 -45.97 0.47 -2.93
CA LYS A 423 -45.15 1.07 -3.98
C LYS A 423 -44.82 2.50 -3.60
N GLN A 424 -43.62 2.76 -3.12
CA GLN A 424 -43.01 4.08 -3.34
C GLN A 424 -42.53 4.13 -4.79
N ALA A 425 -43.11 5.02 -5.54
CA ALA A 425 -42.70 5.34 -6.90
C ALA A 425 -41.33 6.00 -6.86
N VAL A 426 -40.26 5.20 -7.09
CA VAL A 426 -39.02 5.73 -7.61
C VAL A 426 -39.28 5.96 -9.08
N GLU A 427 -39.26 7.22 -9.51
CA GLU A 427 -39.19 7.57 -10.93
C GLU A 427 -38.05 6.78 -11.54
N LYS A 428 -38.39 5.72 -12.25
CA LYS A 428 -37.49 5.09 -13.20
C LYS A 428 -37.16 6.19 -14.20
N ALA A 429 -35.91 6.69 -14.16
CA ALA A 429 -35.33 7.27 -15.36
C ALA A 429 -35.62 6.27 -16.48
N GLU A 430 -36.43 6.69 -17.46
CA GLU A 430 -36.64 5.94 -18.70
C GLU A 430 -35.24 5.66 -19.24
N GLN A 431 -34.81 4.44 -19.11
CA GLN A 431 -33.70 3.90 -19.86
C GLN A 431 -34.21 3.95 -21.30
N LEU A 432 -33.88 5.07 -21.97
CA LEU A 432 -34.05 5.20 -23.39
C LEU A 432 -33.51 3.91 -23.99
N GLU A 433 -34.35 3.14 -24.66
CA GLU A 433 -33.93 2.08 -25.57
C GLU A 433 -33.14 2.74 -26.69
N LEU A 434 -31.85 3.00 -26.42
CA LEU A 434 -30.99 3.81 -27.27
C LEU A 434 -30.55 3.08 -28.53
N PHE A 435 -30.82 1.77 -28.61
CA PHE A 435 -30.31 0.95 -29.68
C PHE A 435 -31.38 -0.05 -30.16
N ASP A 436 -31.94 0.26 -31.30
CA ASP A 436 -32.56 -0.76 -32.15
C ASP A 436 -31.46 -1.78 -32.49
N ASN A 437 -31.72 -3.08 -32.37
CA ASN A 437 -30.82 -4.19 -32.70
C ASN A 437 -30.19 -4.10 -34.10
N ARG A 438 -30.57 -3.12 -34.90
CA ARG A 438 -30.16 -2.91 -36.28
C ARG A 438 -28.72 -2.44 -36.46
N LEU A 439 -28.16 -1.60 -35.55
CA LEU A 439 -26.75 -1.17 -35.68
C LEU A 439 -25.78 -2.32 -35.40
N LEU A 440 -26.16 -3.28 -34.58
CA LEU A 440 -25.40 -4.49 -34.28
C LEU A 440 -25.59 -5.62 -35.32
N SER A 441 -26.40 -5.40 -36.33
CA SER A 441 -26.61 -6.40 -37.39
C SER A 441 -25.40 -6.47 -38.33
N LYS A 442 -25.20 -7.66 -38.94
CA LYS A 442 -24.13 -7.83 -39.98
C LYS A 442 -24.36 -6.90 -41.17
N GLU A 443 -25.58 -6.50 -41.44
CA GLU A 443 -25.98 -5.59 -42.53
C GLU A 443 -25.56 -4.14 -42.24
N ALA A 444 -25.67 -3.69 -40.98
CA ALA A 444 -25.22 -2.35 -40.57
C ALA A 444 -23.72 -2.15 -40.76
N ARG A 445 -22.93 -3.20 -40.54
CA ARG A 445 -21.46 -3.15 -40.72
C ARG A 445 -21.03 -2.93 -42.16
N ILE A 446 -21.85 -3.38 -43.12
CA ILE A 446 -21.53 -3.27 -44.56
C ILE A 446 -22.01 -1.92 -45.10
N HIS A 447 -23.00 -1.28 -44.47
CA HIS A 447 -23.71 -0.12 -45.01
C HIS A 447 -23.62 1.14 -44.18
N HIS A 448 -22.87 1.15 -43.05
CA HIS A 448 -22.65 2.39 -42.32
C HIS A 448 -21.74 3.36 -43.09
N ARG A 449 -21.98 4.65 -42.95
CA ARG A 449 -21.21 5.71 -43.60
C ARG A 449 -20.53 6.56 -42.56
N ILE A 450 -19.20 6.56 -42.52
CA ILE A 450 -18.43 7.50 -41.72
C ILE A 450 -18.51 8.88 -42.38
N ILE A 451 -19.07 9.87 -41.66
CA ILE A 451 -19.21 11.26 -42.12
C ILE A 451 -17.89 12.00 -41.91
N GLY A 452 -17.24 11.80 -40.76
CA GLY A 452 -15.99 12.45 -40.40
C GLY A 452 -15.71 12.44 -38.90
N GLN A 453 -14.65 13.12 -38.51
CA GLN A 453 -14.23 13.26 -37.12
C GLN A 453 -14.49 14.68 -36.60
N LEU A 454 -14.99 14.78 -35.36
CA LEU A 454 -15.25 16.05 -34.68
C LEU A 454 -14.32 16.15 -33.46
N PHE A 455 -13.67 17.32 -33.31
CA PHE A 455 -12.75 17.63 -32.19
C PHE A 455 -11.62 16.60 -31.99
N ASP A 456 -11.18 15.95 -33.03
CA ASP A 456 -10.17 14.86 -33.01
C ASP A 456 -10.51 13.69 -32.04
N THR A 457 -11.76 13.60 -31.57
CA THR A 457 -12.20 12.69 -30.51
C THR A 457 -13.44 11.89 -30.88
N TYR A 458 -14.38 12.48 -31.62
CA TYR A 458 -15.69 11.87 -31.88
C TYR A 458 -15.82 11.53 -33.36
N TRP A 459 -16.17 10.28 -33.65
CA TRP A 459 -16.49 9.83 -35.00
C TRP A 459 -17.98 9.94 -35.24
N LEU A 460 -18.36 10.55 -36.37
CA LEU A 460 -19.72 10.75 -36.81
C LEU A 460 -20.05 9.71 -37.85
N VAL A 461 -21.10 8.91 -37.59
CA VAL A 461 -21.52 7.79 -38.43
C VAL A 461 -22.99 7.90 -38.72
N GLU A 462 -23.37 7.68 -39.98
CA GLU A 462 -24.77 7.63 -40.46
C GLU A 462 -25.14 6.19 -40.80
N TYR A 463 -26.29 5.74 -40.31
CA TYR A 463 -26.88 4.47 -40.66
C TYR A 463 -28.40 4.49 -40.40
N ASP A 464 -29.19 3.99 -41.33
CA ASP A 464 -30.67 3.80 -41.23
C ASP A 464 -31.44 5.02 -40.70
N ASN A 465 -31.26 6.21 -41.31
CA ASN A 465 -31.89 7.47 -40.89
C ASN A 465 -31.55 7.92 -39.45
N LYS A 466 -30.50 7.38 -38.86
CA LYS A 466 -29.95 7.78 -37.57
C LYS A 466 -28.53 8.28 -37.73
N PHE A 467 -28.18 9.19 -36.87
CA PHE A 467 -26.84 9.76 -36.73
C PHE A 467 -26.24 9.26 -35.41
N TYR A 468 -25.06 8.69 -35.48
CA TYR A 468 -24.36 8.14 -34.33
C TYR A 468 -23.09 8.95 -34.08
N ILE A 469 -22.78 9.20 -32.81
CA ILE A 469 -21.55 9.80 -32.35
C ILE A 469 -20.82 8.75 -31.50
N ILE A 470 -19.62 8.38 -31.94
CA ILE A 470 -18.78 7.37 -31.29
C ILE A 470 -17.61 8.08 -30.64
N ASP A 471 -17.46 7.95 -29.34
CA ASP A 471 -16.28 8.44 -28.61
C ASP A 471 -15.10 7.50 -28.86
N GLN A 472 -14.08 8.00 -29.60
CA GLN A 472 -12.89 7.25 -29.98
C GLN A 472 -12.18 6.64 -28.77
N HIS A 473 -12.05 7.41 -27.65
CA HIS A 473 -11.35 6.94 -26.46
C HIS A 473 -12.16 5.84 -25.75
N ALA A 474 -13.45 6.07 -25.53
CA ALA A 474 -14.31 5.10 -24.88
C ALA A 474 -14.45 3.81 -25.71
N ALA A 475 -14.49 3.92 -27.05
CA ALA A 475 -14.52 2.78 -27.96
C ALA A 475 -13.23 1.96 -27.88
N HIS A 476 -12.06 2.63 -27.93
CA HIS A 476 -10.76 1.97 -27.82
C HIS A 476 -10.58 1.27 -26.45
N GLU A 477 -10.92 1.98 -25.35
CA GLU A 477 -10.92 1.39 -24.00
C GLU A 477 -11.76 0.11 -23.96
N LYS A 478 -12.95 0.14 -24.56
CA LYS A 478 -13.89 -1.00 -24.53
C LYS A 478 -13.38 -2.18 -25.34
N VAL A 479 -12.87 -1.93 -26.55
CA VAL A 479 -12.33 -2.98 -27.42
C VAL A 479 -11.10 -3.65 -26.78
N LEU A 480 -10.16 -2.86 -26.26
CA LEU A 480 -8.97 -3.39 -25.58
C LEU A 480 -9.33 -4.20 -24.34
N TYR A 481 -10.27 -3.71 -23.54
CA TYR A 481 -10.75 -4.38 -22.34
C TYR A 481 -11.32 -5.77 -22.64
N GLU A 482 -12.24 -5.87 -23.61
CA GLU A 482 -12.86 -7.14 -24.00
C GLU A 482 -11.85 -8.11 -24.62
N ARG A 483 -10.92 -7.60 -25.42
CA ARG A 483 -9.83 -8.39 -26.00
C ARG A 483 -8.96 -8.98 -24.91
N PHE A 484 -8.53 -8.14 -23.96
CA PHE A 484 -7.69 -8.56 -22.85
C PHE A 484 -8.35 -9.62 -21.98
N LEU A 485 -9.64 -9.45 -21.64
CA LEU A 485 -10.41 -10.44 -20.88
C LEU A 485 -10.54 -11.78 -21.63
N LYS A 486 -10.77 -11.74 -22.95
CA LYS A 486 -10.84 -12.94 -23.78
C LYS A 486 -9.50 -13.69 -23.86
N GLU A 487 -8.40 -12.97 -24.00
CA GLU A 487 -7.03 -13.55 -24.01
C GLU A 487 -6.70 -14.13 -22.63
N PHE A 488 -7.06 -13.46 -21.55
CA PHE A 488 -6.89 -13.96 -20.18
C PHE A 488 -7.67 -15.25 -19.94
N ALA A 489 -8.94 -15.28 -20.30
CA ALA A 489 -9.79 -16.47 -20.14
C ALA A 489 -9.26 -17.69 -20.92
N LYS A 490 -8.59 -17.46 -22.06
CA LYS A 490 -7.95 -18.50 -22.87
C LYS A 490 -6.53 -18.85 -22.39
N LYS A 491 -5.95 -18.11 -21.45
CA LYS A 491 -4.54 -18.21 -21.01
C LYS A 491 -3.54 -17.99 -22.17
N GLU A 492 -3.87 -17.14 -23.12
CA GLU A 492 -3.09 -16.85 -24.33
C GLU A 492 -2.42 -15.46 -24.29
N ILE A 493 -2.16 -14.92 -23.09
CA ILE A 493 -1.51 -13.61 -22.97
C ILE A 493 -0.06 -13.72 -23.44
N LEU A 494 0.24 -13.04 -24.51
CA LEU A 494 1.61 -12.92 -25.02
C LEU A 494 2.37 -11.84 -24.25
N SER A 495 3.62 -12.13 -23.91
CA SER A 495 4.53 -11.19 -23.26
C SER A 495 5.43 -10.53 -24.28
N GLN A 496 5.64 -9.23 -24.13
CA GLN A 496 6.62 -8.45 -24.90
C GLN A 496 7.83 -8.13 -24.01
N MET A 497 9.01 -8.55 -24.45
CA MET A 497 10.27 -8.23 -23.76
C MET A 497 10.60 -6.74 -23.91
N ILE A 498 11.13 -6.17 -22.84
CA ILE A 498 11.56 -4.77 -22.77
C ILE A 498 13.09 -4.72 -22.68
N SER A 499 13.72 -3.96 -23.54
CA SER A 499 15.16 -3.74 -23.52
C SER A 499 15.49 -2.24 -23.66
N PRO A 500 16.17 -1.63 -22.68
CA PRO A 500 16.59 -2.19 -21.38
C PRO A 500 15.39 -2.45 -20.45
N PRO A 501 15.53 -3.36 -19.44
CA PRO A 501 14.49 -3.60 -18.45
C PRO A 501 14.12 -2.33 -17.68
N SER A 502 12.85 -2.19 -17.31
CA SER A 502 12.37 -1.04 -16.55
C SER A 502 12.59 -1.26 -15.05
N LEU A 503 13.33 -0.38 -14.40
CA LEU A 503 13.54 -0.41 -12.95
C LEU A 503 12.46 0.37 -12.23
N ILE A 504 11.94 -0.19 -11.13
CA ILE A 504 10.94 0.43 -10.28
C ILE A 504 11.30 0.25 -8.81
N SER A 505 11.17 1.32 -8.04
CA SER A 505 11.35 1.29 -6.59
C SER A 505 9.99 1.16 -5.91
N LEU A 506 9.84 0.16 -5.04
CA LEU A 506 8.63 -0.11 -4.29
C LEU A 506 8.86 0.11 -2.80
N ASN A 507 7.87 0.69 -2.11
CA ASN A 507 7.88 0.69 -0.66
C ASN A 507 7.64 -0.72 -0.12
N LEU A 508 7.78 -0.91 1.19
CA LEU A 508 7.69 -2.24 1.79
C LEU A 508 6.30 -2.86 1.65
N GLN A 509 5.25 -2.04 1.71
CA GLN A 509 3.86 -2.46 1.55
C GLN A 509 3.59 -2.90 0.11
N GLU A 510 4.00 -2.11 -0.88
CA GLU A 510 3.92 -2.43 -2.32
C GLU A 510 4.74 -3.69 -2.65
N SER A 511 5.95 -3.82 -2.10
CA SER A 511 6.81 -5.00 -2.27
C SER A 511 6.16 -6.28 -1.72
N ASN A 512 5.55 -6.21 -0.53
CA ASN A 512 4.83 -7.35 0.05
C ASN A 512 3.57 -7.69 -0.78
N LEU A 513 2.86 -6.69 -1.28
CA LEU A 513 1.70 -6.88 -2.15
C LEU A 513 2.09 -7.54 -3.48
N LEU A 514 3.19 -7.09 -4.10
CA LEU A 514 3.74 -7.69 -5.31
C LEU A 514 4.12 -9.16 -5.07
N LYS A 515 4.88 -9.45 -4.00
CA LYS A 515 5.29 -10.81 -3.65
C LYS A 515 4.11 -11.75 -3.40
N ALA A 516 3.05 -11.25 -2.78
CA ALA A 516 1.83 -12.02 -2.53
C ALA A 516 1.04 -12.33 -3.81
N ASN A 517 1.23 -11.57 -4.88
CA ASN A 517 0.48 -11.71 -6.12
C ASN A 517 1.38 -11.93 -7.36
N LEU A 518 2.64 -12.34 -7.16
CA LEU A 518 3.64 -12.47 -8.23
C LEU A 518 3.20 -13.45 -9.34
N GLU A 519 2.53 -14.54 -8.98
CA GLU A 519 2.00 -15.51 -9.94
C GLU A 519 0.92 -14.88 -10.83
N ILE A 520 0.07 -14.04 -10.26
CA ILE A 520 -0.94 -13.30 -11.01
C ILE A 520 -0.28 -12.37 -12.03
N PHE A 521 0.74 -11.62 -11.63
CA PHE A 521 1.47 -10.77 -12.57
C PHE A 521 2.10 -11.58 -13.73
N ARG A 522 2.60 -12.79 -13.44
CA ARG A 522 3.13 -13.69 -14.48
C ARG A 522 2.04 -14.18 -15.43
N GLU A 523 0.87 -14.56 -14.90
CA GLU A 523 -0.28 -14.94 -15.71
C GLU A 523 -0.75 -13.81 -16.63
N PHE A 524 -0.54 -12.55 -16.23
CA PHE A 524 -0.81 -11.35 -17.03
C PHE A 524 0.32 -10.96 -17.98
N GLY A 525 1.36 -11.77 -18.09
CA GLY A 525 2.45 -11.54 -19.04
C GLY A 525 3.54 -10.58 -18.55
N PHE A 526 3.60 -10.31 -17.25
CA PHE A 526 4.74 -9.58 -16.66
C PHE A 526 5.85 -10.54 -16.26
N GLU A 527 7.07 -10.20 -16.60
CA GLU A 527 8.26 -10.86 -16.07
C GLU A 527 9.02 -9.88 -15.18
N ILE A 528 9.05 -10.21 -13.87
CA ILE A 528 9.57 -9.32 -12.83
C ILE A 528 10.61 -10.08 -12.01
N SER A 529 11.74 -9.42 -11.75
CA SER A 529 12.78 -9.91 -10.86
C SER A 529 13.16 -8.89 -9.79
N GLU A 530 13.65 -9.36 -8.64
CA GLU A 530 14.25 -8.48 -7.64
C GLU A 530 15.61 -8.00 -8.14
N PHE A 531 15.82 -6.69 -8.16
CA PHE A 531 17.09 -6.08 -8.58
C PHE A 531 18.02 -5.84 -7.39
N GLY A 532 17.46 -5.72 -6.19
CA GLY A 532 18.15 -5.54 -4.93
C GLY A 532 17.52 -4.44 -4.06
N GLY A 533 17.55 -4.63 -2.74
CA GLY A 533 16.96 -3.70 -1.79
C GLY A 533 15.43 -3.54 -1.99
N LYS A 534 15.01 -2.37 -2.45
CA LYS A 534 13.60 -2.03 -2.74
C LYS A 534 13.32 -1.95 -4.24
N GLU A 535 14.27 -2.29 -5.07
CA GLU A 535 14.18 -2.15 -6.52
C GLU A 535 13.79 -3.48 -7.19
N TYR A 536 12.92 -3.37 -8.17
CA TYR A 536 12.46 -4.46 -9.02
C TYR A 536 12.73 -4.14 -10.48
N SER A 537 13.06 -5.15 -11.25
CA SER A 537 13.29 -5.06 -12.68
C SER A 537 12.16 -5.75 -13.44
N ILE A 538 11.52 -5.01 -14.33
CA ILE A 538 10.46 -5.50 -15.21
C ILE A 538 11.10 -5.80 -16.58
N HIS A 539 11.14 -7.07 -16.96
CA HIS A 539 11.76 -7.58 -18.18
C HIS A 539 10.76 -7.75 -19.32
N ALA A 540 9.50 -8.05 -18.98
CA ALA A 540 8.43 -8.22 -19.95
C ALA A 540 7.10 -7.66 -19.43
N VAL A 541 6.25 -7.24 -20.37
CA VAL A 541 4.88 -6.78 -20.15
C VAL A 541 3.93 -7.44 -21.13
N PRO A 542 2.60 -7.41 -20.91
CA PRO A 542 1.64 -7.89 -21.91
C PRO A 542 1.84 -7.21 -23.27
N ALA A 543 1.83 -8.00 -24.35
CA ALA A 543 2.22 -7.56 -25.70
C ALA A 543 1.28 -6.50 -26.32
N ASN A 544 0.01 -6.43 -25.89
CA ASN A 544 -1.02 -5.59 -26.50
C ASN A 544 -1.16 -4.20 -25.86
N ILE A 545 -0.14 -3.74 -25.11
CA ILE A 545 -0.16 -2.46 -24.41
C ILE A 545 0.79 -1.49 -25.11
N TYR A 546 0.23 -0.64 -25.97
CA TYR A 546 0.99 0.36 -26.72
C TYR A 546 0.88 1.75 -26.09
N GLY A 547 1.98 2.51 -26.09
CA GLY A 547 1.97 3.94 -25.75
C GLY A 547 1.92 4.29 -24.28
N VAL A 548 2.13 3.33 -23.37
CA VAL A 548 2.10 3.53 -21.91
C VAL A 548 3.49 3.37 -21.33
N SER A 549 3.81 4.22 -20.35
CA SER A 549 4.96 3.97 -19.49
C SER A 549 4.75 2.67 -18.70
N VAL A 550 5.69 1.73 -18.84
CA VAL A 550 5.68 0.45 -18.13
C VAL A 550 5.53 0.65 -16.61
N GLN A 551 6.24 1.64 -16.10
CA GLN A 551 6.20 1.99 -14.67
C GLN A 551 4.82 2.50 -14.25
N GLU A 552 4.19 3.38 -15.03
CA GLU A 552 2.84 3.89 -14.73
C GLU A 552 1.80 2.77 -14.74
N LEU A 553 1.85 1.89 -15.74
CA LEU A 553 0.95 0.76 -15.84
C LEU A 553 1.10 -0.17 -14.63
N PHE A 554 2.35 -0.57 -14.34
CA PHE A 554 2.65 -1.46 -13.23
C PHE A 554 2.16 -0.92 -11.89
N ILE A 555 2.43 0.37 -11.63
CA ILE A 555 1.96 1.04 -10.42
C ILE A 555 0.44 1.11 -10.36
N GLN A 556 -0.26 1.41 -11.47
CA GLN A 556 -1.71 1.45 -11.48
C GLN A 556 -2.34 0.09 -11.17
N ILE A 557 -1.74 -0.99 -11.67
CA ILE A 557 -2.17 -2.36 -11.33
C ILE A 557 -1.95 -2.61 -9.85
N LEU A 558 -0.77 -2.29 -9.32
CA LEU A 558 -0.44 -2.50 -7.92
C LEU A 558 -1.38 -1.71 -6.99
N ASP A 559 -1.63 -0.44 -7.30
CA ASP A 559 -2.59 0.43 -6.60
C ASP A 559 -4.01 -0.16 -6.60
N SER A 560 -4.43 -0.75 -7.72
CA SER A 560 -5.76 -1.36 -7.84
C SER A 560 -5.93 -2.61 -6.99
N LEU A 561 -4.85 -3.38 -6.76
CA LEU A 561 -4.86 -4.57 -5.91
C LEU A 561 -4.97 -4.23 -4.42
N GLU A 562 -4.61 -3.01 -4.02
CA GLU A 562 -4.60 -2.59 -2.62
C GLU A 562 -5.96 -2.09 -2.12
N GLN A 563 -6.79 -1.50 -3.00
CA GLN A 563 -7.99 -0.75 -2.63
C GLN A 563 -9.15 -1.54 -2.01
N GLU A 564 -9.15 -2.89 -1.99
CA GLU A 564 -10.27 -3.63 -1.42
C GLU A 564 -9.92 -4.91 -0.68
N HIS A 565 -10.57 -5.07 0.48
CA HIS A 565 -10.71 -6.32 1.24
C HIS A 565 -11.70 -7.32 0.61
N VAL A 566 -11.96 -7.25 -0.71
CA VAL A 566 -12.93 -8.09 -1.41
C VAL A 566 -12.26 -9.38 -1.89
N SER A 567 -13.03 -10.48 -1.85
CA SER A 567 -12.65 -11.83 -2.26
C SER A 567 -11.78 -11.85 -3.52
N LYS A 568 -10.56 -12.35 -3.37
CA LYS A 568 -9.53 -12.48 -4.41
C LYS A 568 -9.87 -13.61 -5.39
N THR A 569 -10.96 -13.49 -6.15
CA THR A 569 -11.18 -14.40 -7.27
C THR A 569 -10.33 -13.92 -8.45
N PRO A 570 -9.68 -14.84 -9.19
CA PRO A 570 -8.85 -14.49 -10.35
C PRO A 570 -9.58 -13.60 -11.38
N ASP A 571 -10.88 -13.80 -11.55
CA ASP A 571 -11.70 -13.04 -12.50
C ASP A 571 -11.84 -11.55 -12.12
N ILE A 572 -12.08 -11.24 -10.84
CA ILE A 572 -12.18 -9.85 -10.37
C ILE A 572 -10.83 -9.13 -10.52
N LEU A 573 -9.73 -9.84 -10.30
CA LEU A 573 -8.39 -9.31 -10.50
C LEU A 573 -8.11 -9.07 -11.98
N ALA A 574 -8.54 -9.98 -12.86
CA ALA A 574 -8.44 -9.85 -14.31
C ALA A 574 -9.16 -8.61 -14.82
N GLU A 575 -10.41 -8.39 -14.39
CA GLU A 575 -11.19 -7.20 -14.74
C GLU A 575 -10.52 -5.89 -14.33
N ARG A 576 -9.90 -5.86 -13.14
CA ARG A 576 -9.19 -4.67 -12.64
C ARG A 576 -7.92 -4.39 -13.41
N ILE A 577 -7.13 -5.41 -13.67
CA ILE A 577 -5.90 -5.28 -14.46
C ILE A 577 -6.24 -4.86 -15.88
N ALA A 578 -7.26 -5.47 -16.49
CA ALA A 578 -7.76 -5.06 -17.80
C ALA A 578 -8.20 -3.59 -17.81
N THR A 579 -8.93 -3.15 -16.77
CA THR A 579 -9.36 -1.75 -16.64
C THR A 579 -8.17 -0.80 -16.51
N ALA A 580 -7.17 -1.14 -15.67
CA ALA A 580 -5.97 -0.34 -15.49
C ALA A 580 -5.13 -0.27 -16.78
N ALA A 581 -4.95 -1.41 -17.46
CA ALA A 581 -4.22 -1.51 -18.72
C ALA A 581 -4.89 -0.68 -19.83
N CYS A 582 -6.21 -0.76 -19.97
CA CYS A 582 -6.94 -0.01 -20.98
C CYS A 582 -6.91 1.50 -20.73
N LYS A 583 -7.05 1.93 -19.47
CA LYS A 583 -6.94 3.34 -19.09
C LYS A 583 -5.56 3.92 -19.41
N ALA A 584 -4.53 3.11 -19.24
CA ALA A 584 -3.17 3.51 -19.51
C ALA A 584 -2.89 3.55 -21.02
N ALA A 585 -3.40 2.59 -21.80
CA ALA A 585 -3.18 2.47 -23.26
C ALA A 585 -3.83 3.60 -24.07
N VAL A 586 -4.94 4.17 -23.61
CA VAL A 586 -5.74 5.18 -24.38
C VAL A 586 -5.30 6.62 -24.12
N LYS A 587 -4.34 6.88 -23.27
CA LYS A 587 -3.80 8.24 -23.01
C LYS A 587 -3.05 8.84 -24.21
N GLY A 588 -2.71 8.07 -25.25
CA GLY A 588 -2.13 8.56 -26.48
C GLY A 588 -3.18 9.24 -27.35
N ASN A 589 -3.06 10.55 -27.54
CA ASN A 589 -3.91 11.37 -28.43
C ASN A 589 -3.57 11.05 -29.90
N ASN A 590 -3.66 9.76 -30.29
CA ASN A 590 -3.35 9.30 -31.62
C ASN A 590 -4.52 9.63 -32.55
N ARG A 591 -4.28 10.48 -33.55
CA ARG A 591 -5.22 10.70 -34.65
C ARG A 591 -5.35 9.40 -35.43
N LEU A 592 -6.53 8.82 -35.45
CA LEU A 592 -6.84 7.68 -36.29
C LEU A 592 -7.11 8.14 -37.72
N SER A 593 -6.63 7.40 -38.67
CA SER A 593 -7.08 7.53 -40.05
C SER A 593 -8.51 6.98 -40.18
N VAL A 594 -9.22 7.36 -41.25
CA VAL A 594 -10.60 6.86 -41.48
C VAL A 594 -10.65 5.33 -41.54
N LYS A 595 -9.61 4.68 -42.09
CA LYS A 595 -9.52 3.20 -42.12
C LYS A 595 -9.34 2.56 -40.75
N GLU A 596 -8.53 3.18 -39.90
CA GLU A 596 -8.32 2.70 -38.54
C GLU A 596 -9.58 2.92 -37.67
N ALA A 597 -10.28 4.03 -37.90
CA ALA A 597 -11.57 4.29 -37.24
C ALA A 597 -12.64 3.29 -37.68
N ASP A 598 -12.70 2.95 -38.96
CA ASP A 598 -13.61 1.95 -39.50
C ASP A 598 -13.37 0.57 -38.88
N ALA A 599 -12.10 0.17 -38.78
CA ALA A 599 -11.71 -1.06 -38.11
C ALA A 599 -12.07 -1.06 -36.62
N LEU A 600 -11.85 0.06 -35.91
CA LEU A 600 -12.23 0.20 -34.49
C LEU A 600 -13.76 0.12 -34.30
N ILE A 601 -14.52 0.74 -35.17
CA ILE A 601 -15.99 0.71 -35.15
C ILE A 601 -16.46 -0.72 -35.41
N ASP A 602 -15.90 -1.40 -36.40
CA ASP A 602 -16.23 -2.80 -36.67
C ASP A 602 -15.92 -3.72 -35.47
N GLU A 603 -14.77 -3.55 -34.84
CA GLU A 603 -14.43 -4.31 -33.65
C GLU A 603 -15.39 -4.00 -32.50
N LEU A 604 -15.71 -2.72 -32.24
CA LEU A 604 -16.64 -2.29 -31.21
C LEU A 604 -18.02 -2.93 -31.39
N LEU A 605 -18.54 -2.90 -32.63
CA LEU A 605 -19.85 -3.46 -32.96
C LEU A 605 -19.88 -5.00 -32.91
N ASN A 606 -18.71 -5.66 -32.88
CA ASN A 606 -18.59 -7.11 -32.69
C ASN A 606 -18.58 -7.55 -31.23
N LEU A 607 -18.52 -6.62 -30.27
CA LEU A 607 -18.53 -6.95 -28.85
C LEU A 607 -19.95 -7.34 -28.38
N GLU A 608 -20.02 -8.16 -27.33
CA GLU A 608 -21.30 -8.54 -26.71
C GLU A 608 -22.03 -7.33 -26.09
N ASN A 609 -21.27 -6.41 -25.51
CA ASN A 609 -21.78 -5.17 -24.92
C ASN A 609 -20.92 -3.97 -25.34
N PRO A 610 -21.20 -3.33 -26.49
CA PRO A 610 -20.42 -2.19 -26.98
C PRO A 610 -20.78 -0.84 -26.36
N TYR A 611 -21.79 -0.77 -25.49
CA TYR A 611 -22.47 0.48 -25.13
C TYR A 611 -21.75 1.35 -24.13
N ASN A 612 -20.97 0.75 -23.23
CA ASN A 612 -20.26 1.48 -22.18
C ASN A 612 -18.82 0.99 -22.06
N CYS A 613 -17.87 1.92 -21.86
CA CYS A 613 -16.51 1.56 -21.52
C CYS A 613 -16.42 1.03 -20.05
N PRO A 614 -15.31 0.42 -19.63
CA PRO A 614 -15.15 -0.10 -18.26
C PRO A 614 -15.39 0.94 -17.15
N HIS A 615 -15.27 2.22 -17.49
CA HIS A 615 -15.49 3.35 -16.57
C HIS A 615 -16.95 3.86 -16.56
N GLY A 616 -17.86 3.19 -17.27
CA GLY A 616 -19.29 3.55 -17.34
C GLY A 616 -19.63 4.71 -18.28
N ARG A 617 -18.69 5.18 -19.10
CA ARG A 617 -18.97 6.22 -20.12
C ARG A 617 -19.62 5.58 -21.34
N PRO A 618 -20.65 6.19 -21.93
CA PRO A 618 -21.20 5.70 -23.18
C PRO A 618 -20.15 5.78 -24.29
N THR A 619 -20.01 4.69 -25.04
CA THR A 619 -19.11 4.61 -26.21
C THR A 619 -19.78 5.17 -27.45
N ILE A 620 -21.10 5.03 -27.54
CA ILE A 620 -21.93 5.40 -28.71
C ILE A 620 -23.18 6.14 -28.21
N ILE A 621 -23.49 7.26 -28.83
CA ILE A 621 -24.79 7.94 -28.66
C ILE A 621 -25.43 8.12 -30.03
N SER A 622 -26.75 8.15 -30.10
CA SER A 622 -27.50 8.30 -31.38
C SER A 622 -28.49 9.45 -31.34
N MET A 623 -28.82 9.96 -32.52
CA MET A 623 -29.90 10.92 -32.75
C MET A 623 -30.64 10.54 -34.04
N THR A 624 -31.94 10.48 -33.97
CA THR A 624 -32.79 10.20 -35.17
C THR A 624 -32.87 11.44 -36.06
N LYS A 625 -33.14 11.24 -37.34
CA LYS A 625 -33.45 12.32 -38.29
C LYS A 625 -34.59 13.19 -37.80
N TYR A 626 -35.66 12.56 -37.24
CA TYR A 626 -36.82 13.25 -36.69
C TYR A 626 -36.43 14.18 -35.52
N GLU A 627 -35.60 13.73 -34.57
CA GLU A 627 -35.12 14.56 -33.46
C GLU A 627 -34.28 15.74 -33.95
N LEU A 628 -33.44 15.50 -34.96
CA LEU A 628 -32.66 16.57 -35.58
C LEU A 628 -33.56 17.61 -36.27
N GLU A 629 -34.53 17.18 -37.07
CA GLU A 629 -35.49 18.07 -37.76
C GLU A 629 -36.37 18.83 -36.77
N LYS A 630 -36.78 18.22 -35.65
CA LYS A 630 -37.50 18.86 -34.56
C LYS A 630 -36.65 19.96 -33.90
N LYS A 631 -35.34 19.74 -33.68
CA LYS A 631 -34.45 20.76 -33.14
C LYS A 631 -34.33 21.96 -34.08
N PHE A 632 -34.34 21.74 -35.36
CA PHE A 632 -34.37 22.81 -36.38
C PHE A 632 -35.77 23.37 -36.65
N LYS A 633 -36.81 22.98 -35.87
CA LYS A 633 -38.19 23.40 -36.04
C LYS A 633 -38.75 23.18 -37.45
N ARG A 634 -38.25 22.13 -38.15
CA ARG A 634 -38.76 21.70 -39.45
C ARG A 634 -40.01 20.82 -39.33
N ILE A 635 -40.18 20.20 -38.19
CA ILE A 635 -41.36 19.39 -37.80
C ILE A 635 -41.89 20.02 -36.49
N VAL A 636 -43.19 20.28 -36.43
CA VAL A 636 -43.89 20.86 -35.28
C VAL A 636 -44.37 19.76 -34.36
#